data_ecc9ea25b1cd0fc4c8bd116305d59569
#
_entry.id   ecc9ea25b1cd0fc4c8bd116305d59569
#
_cell.length_a   1.000
_cell.length_b   1.000
_cell.length_c   1.000
_cell.angle_alpha   90.00
_cell.angle_beta   90.00
_cell.angle_gamma   90.00
#
_symmetry.space_group_name_H-M   'P 1'
#
loop_
_entity.id
_entity.type
_entity.pdbx_description
1 polymer ?
#
loop_
_entity_poly.entity_id
_entity_poly.type
_entity_poly.pdbx_seq_one_letter_code
_entity_poly.pdbx_strand_id
1 'polypeptide(L)'
;MKTVKTSIGTVRRNTVKARLILFSVLAIALIVCSFFSEYLTPYDPYLQNLDIAKQAPTKAHPLGTDRYGRDMLSRVIAGSRASIFSTLLLVAVITALGTAVGVTCGWVGGLTDTVLMRVSDVFLAFPGLVFALAVAGVLGGGLQNAIIALAAISWPKYARIARSQ
;
A
#
# COMPACT_ATOMS: atom_id res chain seq x y z
N MET A 1 -45.46 5.83 13.40
CA MET A 1 -44.23 6.46 12.85
C MET A 1 -42.89 5.94 13.40
N LYS A 2 -42.84 5.20 14.51
CA LYS A 2 -41.61 4.64 15.12
C LYS A 2 -41.06 3.38 14.40
N THR A 3 -41.90 2.54 13.81
CA THR A 3 -41.51 1.25 13.19
C THR A 3 -40.78 1.37 11.88
N VAL A 4 -41.00 2.42 11.07
CA VAL A 4 -40.33 2.63 9.77
C VAL A 4 -38.87 3.07 9.96
N LYS A 5 -38.57 3.88 10.98
CA LYS A 5 -37.19 4.34 11.27
C LYS A 5 -36.24 3.20 11.68
N THR A 6 -36.76 2.19 12.38
CA THR A 6 -35.97 1.02 12.84
C THR A 6 -35.59 0.09 11.67
N SER A 7 -36.50 -0.08 10.71
CA SER A 7 -36.24 -0.93 9.52
C SER A 7 -35.16 -0.35 8.60
N ILE A 8 -35.16 0.95 8.36
CA ILE A 8 -34.16 1.62 7.50
C ILE A 8 -32.75 1.56 8.13
N GLY A 9 -32.65 1.71 9.44
CA GLY A 9 -31.38 1.62 10.16
C GLY A 9 -30.76 0.21 10.11
N THR A 10 -31.58 -0.83 10.18
CA THR A 10 -31.12 -2.22 10.15
C THR A 10 -30.69 -2.65 8.75
N VAL A 11 -31.40 -2.25 7.72
CA VAL A 11 -31.04 -2.52 6.30
C VAL A 11 -29.74 -1.83 5.96
N ARG A 12 -29.56 -0.56 6.34
CA ARG A 12 -28.31 0.19 6.12
C ARG A 12 -27.11 -0.44 6.86
N ARG A 13 -27.32 -0.93 8.09
CA ARG A 13 -26.29 -1.59 8.87
C ARG A 13 -25.86 -2.94 8.29
N ASN A 14 -26.79 -3.69 7.73
CA ASN A 14 -26.50 -4.98 7.08
C ASN A 14 -25.76 -4.81 5.76
N THR A 15 -26.13 -3.81 4.96
CA THR A 15 -25.38 -3.47 3.72
C THR A 15 -23.95 -2.98 4.00
N VAL A 16 -23.73 -2.19 5.05
CA VAL A 16 -22.38 -1.77 5.45
C VAL A 16 -21.56 -2.96 5.91
N LYS A 17 -22.11 -3.84 6.75
CA LYS A 17 -21.43 -5.07 7.19
C LYS A 17 -21.09 -5.99 6.02
N ALA A 18 -22.03 -6.21 5.10
CA ALA A 18 -21.79 -7.04 3.92
C ALA A 18 -20.66 -6.48 3.05
N ARG A 19 -20.63 -5.17 2.83
CA ARG A 19 -19.53 -4.51 2.10
C ARG A 19 -18.19 -4.64 2.81
N LEU A 20 -18.16 -4.43 4.12
CA LEU A 20 -16.94 -4.59 4.92
C LEU A 20 -16.42 -6.03 4.83
N ILE A 21 -17.29 -7.02 4.99
CA ILE A 21 -16.90 -8.44 4.86
C ILE A 21 -16.37 -8.72 3.44
N LEU A 22 -17.07 -8.27 2.41
CA LEU A 22 -16.65 -8.46 1.02
C LEU A 22 -15.26 -7.88 0.76
N PHE A 23 -15.02 -6.62 1.14
CA PHE A 23 -13.72 -5.97 0.94
C PHE A 23 -12.63 -6.57 1.81
N SER A 24 -12.94 -7.00 3.04
CA SER A 24 -11.97 -7.70 3.89
C SER A 24 -11.59 -9.06 3.30
N VAL A 25 -12.55 -9.82 2.79
CA VAL A 25 -12.29 -11.11 2.13
C VAL A 25 -11.44 -10.90 0.88
N LEU A 26 -11.77 -9.89 0.07
CA LEU A 26 -10.98 -9.55 -1.13
C LEU A 26 -9.55 -9.15 -0.77
N ALA A 27 -9.36 -8.32 0.25
CA ALA A 27 -8.05 -7.91 0.72
C ALA A 27 -7.23 -9.10 1.24
N ILE A 28 -7.83 -9.98 2.03
CA ILE A 28 -7.20 -11.20 2.53
C ILE A 28 -6.83 -12.12 1.35
N ALA A 29 -7.73 -12.31 0.39
CA ALA A 29 -7.47 -13.11 -0.79
C ALA A 29 -6.28 -12.59 -1.60
N LEU A 30 -6.17 -11.26 -1.79
CA LEU A 30 -5.02 -10.64 -2.46
C LEU A 30 -3.71 -10.86 -1.69
N ILE A 31 -3.72 -10.74 -0.36
CA ILE A 31 -2.54 -10.99 0.48
C ILE A 31 -2.12 -12.47 0.38
N VAL A 32 -3.08 -13.40 0.46
CA VAL A 32 -2.82 -14.84 0.35
C VAL A 32 -2.28 -15.20 -1.05
N CYS A 33 -2.92 -14.70 -2.12
CA CYS A 33 -2.43 -14.89 -3.49
C CYS A 33 -1.01 -14.35 -3.66
N SER A 34 -0.72 -13.19 -3.08
CA SER A 34 0.62 -12.58 -3.12
C SER A 34 1.65 -13.42 -2.36
N PHE A 35 1.27 -13.98 -1.21
CA PHE A 35 2.15 -14.86 -0.44
C PHE A 35 2.50 -16.14 -1.19
N PHE A 36 1.52 -16.75 -1.84
CA PHE A 36 1.67 -17.97 -2.63
C PHE A 36 1.97 -17.70 -4.11
N SER A 37 2.37 -16.50 -4.49
CA SER A 37 2.56 -16.12 -5.89
C SER A 37 3.54 -17.04 -6.64
N GLU A 38 4.59 -17.54 -6.00
CA GLU A 38 5.56 -18.46 -6.61
C GLU A 38 4.92 -19.80 -7.04
N TYR A 39 3.92 -20.29 -6.28
CA TYR A 39 3.20 -21.53 -6.59
C TYR A 39 2.03 -21.31 -7.56
N LEU A 40 1.51 -20.10 -7.62
CA LEU A 40 0.37 -19.73 -8.47
C LEU A 40 0.78 -19.28 -9.87
N THR A 41 2.07 -19.08 -10.11
CA THR A 41 2.62 -18.60 -11.38
C THR A 41 2.70 -19.75 -12.38
N PRO A 42 1.92 -19.73 -13.50
CA PRO A 42 1.89 -20.84 -14.47
C PRO A 42 3.21 -21.00 -15.23
N TYR A 43 3.90 -19.90 -15.49
CA TYR A 43 5.17 -19.86 -16.21
C TYR A 43 6.18 -19.02 -15.45
N ASP A 44 7.49 -19.17 -15.75
CA ASP A 44 8.51 -18.28 -15.23
C ASP A 44 8.24 -16.84 -15.73
N PRO A 45 8.01 -15.87 -14.82
CA PRO A 45 7.67 -14.49 -15.18
C PRO A 45 8.81 -13.73 -15.87
N TYR A 46 10.03 -14.26 -15.84
CA TYR A 46 11.23 -13.65 -16.40
C TYR A 46 11.69 -14.31 -17.70
N LEU A 47 11.23 -15.53 -17.99
CA LEU A 47 11.59 -16.25 -19.20
C LEU A 47 11.10 -15.51 -20.44
N GLN A 48 12.02 -15.17 -21.33
CA GLN A 48 11.72 -14.48 -22.58
C GLN A 48 11.61 -15.49 -23.74
N ASN A 49 10.57 -15.32 -24.55
CA ASN A 49 10.36 -16.08 -25.77
C ASN A 49 9.84 -15.14 -26.87
N LEU A 50 10.76 -14.69 -27.74
CA LEU A 50 10.45 -13.71 -28.76
C LEU A 50 9.49 -14.23 -29.84
N ASP A 51 9.38 -15.56 -30.01
CA ASP A 51 8.46 -16.18 -31.01
C ASP A 51 6.99 -15.90 -30.68
N ILE A 52 6.68 -15.70 -29.43
CA ILE A 52 5.34 -15.39 -28.94
C ILE A 52 5.19 -13.94 -28.43
N ALA A 53 6.11 -13.04 -28.86
CA ALA A 53 6.08 -11.65 -28.46
C ALA A 53 4.78 -10.97 -28.89
N LYS A 54 4.17 -10.18 -27.97
CA LYS A 54 2.90 -9.44 -28.19
C LYS A 54 1.72 -10.32 -28.63
N GLN A 55 1.71 -11.58 -28.23
CA GLN A 55 0.59 -12.47 -28.51
C GLN A 55 -0.65 -12.03 -27.75
N ALA A 56 -1.79 -12.03 -28.45
CA ALA A 56 -3.09 -11.78 -27.83
C ALA A 56 -3.46 -12.88 -26.80
N PRO A 57 -4.41 -12.64 -25.91
CA PRO A 57 -4.88 -13.66 -24.97
C PRO A 57 -5.25 -14.98 -25.63
N THR A 58 -4.72 -16.07 -25.10
CA THR A 58 -4.95 -17.45 -25.55
C THR A 58 -5.23 -18.35 -24.36
N LYS A 59 -5.60 -19.62 -24.60
CA LYS A 59 -5.77 -20.60 -23.51
C LYS A 59 -4.47 -20.86 -22.75
N ALA A 60 -3.33 -20.82 -23.43
CA ALA A 60 -2.01 -21.00 -22.80
C ALA A 60 -1.57 -19.72 -22.06
N HIS A 61 -1.85 -18.55 -22.62
CA HIS A 61 -1.50 -17.24 -22.06
C HIS A 61 -2.75 -16.40 -21.87
N PRO A 62 -3.51 -16.54 -20.76
CA PRO A 62 -4.82 -15.91 -20.57
C PRO A 62 -4.82 -14.38 -20.63
N LEU A 63 -3.74 -13.72 -20.29
CA LEU A 63 -3.54 -12.27 -20.44
C LEU A 63 -2.61 -11.90 -21.60
N GLY A 64 -2.28 -12.89 -22.48
CA GLY A 64 -1.33 -12.70 -23.56
C GLY A 64 0.12 -12.58 -23.08
N THR A 65 0.99 -12.12 -23.99
CA THR A 65 2.43 -11.96 -23.73
C THR A 65 2.89 -10.52 -23.97
N ASP A 66 3.96 -10.12 -23.31
CA ASP A 66 4.54 -8.79 -23.46
C ASP A 66 5.45 -8.70 -24.71
N ARG A 67 6.12 -7.55 -24.89
CA ARG A 67 7.05 -7.31 -26.01
C ARG A 67 8.25 -8.25 -26.05
N TYR A 68 8.54 -8.93 -24.96
CA TYR A 68 9.62 -9.92 -24.85
C TYR A 68 9.11 -11.37 -24.85
N GLY A 69 7.80 -11.57 -25.09
CA GLY A 69 7.15 -12.88 -25.07
C GLY A 69 7.00 -13.49 -23.69
N ARG A 70 7.08 -12.68 -22.62
CA ARG A 70 6.87 -13.16 -21.23
C ARG A 70 5.39 -13.21 -20.93
N ASP A 71 4.93 -14.24 -20.20
CA ASP A 71 3.53 -14.40 -19.83
C ASP A 71 3.05 -13.29 -18.89
N MET A 72 2.04 -12.53 -19.32
CA MET A 72 1.53 -11.39 -18.58
C MET A 72 0.84 -11.79 -17.27
N LEU A 73 0.11 -12.93 -17.24
CA LEU A 73 -0.55 -13.43 -16.03
C LEU A 73 0.50 -13.78 -14.96
N SER A 74 1.52 -14.53 -15.32
CA SER A 74 2.63 -14.90 -14.44
C SER A 74 3.32 -13.67 -13.87
N ARG A 75 3.53 -12.64 -14.69
CA ARG A 75 4.16 -11.38 -14.26
C ARG A 75 3.30 -10.59 -13.29
N VAL A 76 1.99 -10.54 -13.51
CA VAL A 76 1.07 -9.86 -12.58
C VAL A 76 1.05 -10.57 -11.23
N ILE A 77 0.97 -11.90 -11.23
CA ILE A 77 0.97 -12.70 -10.00
C ILE A 77 2.31 -12.53 -9.25
N ALA A 78 3.44 -12.68 -9.92
CA ALA A 78 4.76 -12.52 -9.32
C ALA A 78 5.00 -11.08 -8.82
N GLY A 79 4.59 -10.07 -9.60
CA GLY A 79 4.69 -8.65 -9.23
C GLY A 79 3.83 -8.26 -8.03
N SER A 80 2.72 -8.98 -7.78
CA SER A 80 1.84 -8.72 -6.64
C SER A 80 2.57 -8.89 -5.31
N ARG A 81 3.49 -9.86 -5.21
CA ARG A 81 4.31 -10.09 -4.00
C ARG A 81 5.14 -8.85 -3.66
N ALA A 82 5.91 -8.34 -4.61
CA ALA A 82 6.73 -7.16 -4.38
C ALA A 82 5.88 -5.94 -4.00
N SER A 83 4.78 -5.70 -4.70
CA SER A 83 3.91 -4.55 -4.47
C SER A 83 3.21 -4.61 -3.11
N ILE A 84 2.58 -5.75 -2.78
CA ILE A 84 1.79 -5.87 -1.54
C ILE A 84 2.69 -5.85 -0.32
N PHE A 85 3.79 -6.64 -0.31
CA PHE A 85 4.69 -6.66 0.85
C PHE A 85 5.39 -5.34 1.07
N SER A 86 5.81 -4.65 0.00
CA SER A 86 6.42 -3.32 0.11
C SER A 86 5.45 -2.29 0.66
N THR A 87 4.19 -2.33 0.23
CA THR A 87 3.15 -1.44 0.75
C THR A 87 2.85 -1.72 2.22
N LEU A 88 2.72 -2.99 2.61
CA LEU A 88 2.50 -3.37 4.01
C LEU A 88 3.67 -2.94 4.89
N LEU A 89 4.91 -3.16 4.45
CA LEU A 89 6.10 -2.71 5.16
C LEU A 89 6.11 -1.19 5.31
N LEU A 90 5.86 -0.46 4.23
CA LEU A 90 5.79 1.00 4.25
C LEU A 90 4.75 1.49 5.26
N VAL A 91 3.52 0.97 5.20
CA VAL A 91 2.44 1.36 6.11
C VAL A 91 2.79 1.02 7.56
N ALA A 92 3.38 -0.15 7.82
CA ALA A 92 3.82 -0.54 9.16
C ALA A 92 4.86 0.44 9.71
N VAL A 93 5.88 0.77 8.92
CA VAL A 93 6.94 1.72 9.30
C VAL A 93 6.37 3.11 9.58
N ILE A 94 5.53 3.64 8.68
CA ILE A 94 4.95 4.97 8.83
C ILE A 94 4.04 5.02 10.06
N THR A 95 3.22 4.00 10.24
CA THR A 95 2.29 3.92 11.38
C THR A 95 3.07 3.81 12.69
N ALA A 96 4.08 2.95 12.77
CA ALA A 96 4.89 2.80 13.97
C ALA A 96 5.62 4.10 14.34
N LEU A 97 6.33 4.70 13.39
CA LEU A 97 7.06 5.96 13.62
C LEU A 97 6.10 7.11 13.93
N GLY A 98 5.05 7.28 13.13
CA GLY A 98 4.10 8.36 13.33
C GLY A 98 3.36 8.24 14.66
N THR A 99 2.91 7.02 15.01
CA THR A 99 2.24 6.79 16.29
C THR A 99 3.18 7.01 17.47
N ALA A 100 4.41 6.51 17.41
CA ALA A 100 5.39 6.72 18.47
C ALA A 100 5.65 8.22 18.71
N VAL A 101 5.89 8.99 17.65
CA VAL A 101 6.09 10.44 17.76
C VAL A 101 4.82 11.14 18.24
N GLY A 102 3.65 10.80 17.67
CA GLY A 102 2.39 11.44 18.03
C GLY A 102 1.99 11.20 19.48
N VAL A 103 2.09 9.95 19.96
CA VAL A 103 1.81 9.60 21.36
C VAL A 103 2.79 10.30 22.30
N THR A 104 4.09 10.35 21.97
CA THR A 104 5.08 11.08 22.76
C THR A 104 4.73 12.56 22.86
N CYS A 105 4.34 13.19 21.76
CA CYS A 105 3.91 14.58 21.73
C CYS A 105 2.66 14.82 22.61
N GLY A 106 1.66 13.97 22.48
CA GLY A 106 0.42 14.07 23.25
C GLY A 106 0.60 13.81 24.75
N TRP A 107 1.50 12.88 25.11
CA TRP A 107 1.75 12.50 26.51
C TRP A 107 2.65 13.50 27.24
N VAL A 108 3.79 13.86 26.64
CA VAL A 108 4.80 14.74 27.28
C VAL A 108 4.39 16.21 27.18
N GLY A 109 3.83 16.61 26.04
CA GLY A 109 3.42 18.01 25.80
C GLY A 109 4.59 19.02 25.80
N GLY A 110 4.28 20.27 26.03
CA GLY A 110 5.25 21.34 26.26
C GLY A 110 6.24 21.55 25.12
N LEU A 111 7.52 21.63 25.47
CA LEU A 111 8.61 21.90 24.52
C LEU A 111 8.82 20.73 23.55
N THR A 112 8.70 19.49 24.03
CA THR A 112 8.85 18.27 23.21
C THR A 112 7.84 18.24 22.09
N ASP A 113 6.58 18.50 22.41
CA ASP A 113 5.50 18.58 21.43
C ASP A 113 5.77 19.71 20.42
N THR A 114 6.13 20.91 20.91
CA THR A 114 6.41 22.04 20.03
C THR A 114 7.54 21.75 19.05
N VAL A 115 8.66 21.18 19.51
CA VAL A 115 9.81 20.87 18.64
C VAL A 115 9.48 19.79 17.63
N LEU A 116 8.90 18.66 18.06
CA LEU A 116 8.58 17.54 17.14
C LEU A 116 7.53 17.95 16.11
N MET A 117 6.53 18.75 16.48
CA MET A 117 5.54 19.25 15.52
C MET A 117 6.14 20.28 14.56
N ARG A 118 7.11 21.12 14.97
CA ARG A 118 7.85 22.00 14.05
C ARG A 118 8.67 21.21 13.03
N VAL A 119 9.34 20.13 13.48
CA VAL A 119 10.00 19.21 12.55
C VAL A 119 9.01 18.61 11.56
N SER A 120 7.85 18.14 12.04
CA SER A 120 6.77 17.66 11.18
C SER A 120 6.30 18.69 10.17
N ASP A 121 6.20 19.97 10.57
CA ASP A 121 5.81 21.08 9.69
C ASP A 121 6.80 21.29 8.54
N VAL A 122 8.09 21.16 8.81
CA VAL A 122 9.14 21.25 7.78
C VAL A 122 8.97 20.15 6.74
N PHE A 123 8.74 18.90 7.13
CA PHE A 123 8.52 17.81 6.18
C PHE A 123 7.24 18.03 5.36
N LEU A 124 6.19 18.58 5.96
CA LEU A 124 4.92 18.82 5.29
C LEU A 124 4.90 20.07 4.39
N ALA A 125 5.88 20.96 4.53
CA ALA A 125 6.03 22.14 3.67
C ALA A 125 6.51 21.76 2.27
N PHE A 126 7.16 20.60 2.10
CA PHE A 126 7.61 20.14 0.79
C PHE A 126 6.51 19.38 0.05
N PRO A 127 6.42 19.54 -1.29
CA PRO A 127 5.58 18.67 -2.12
C PRO A 127 6.05 17.22 -1.97
N GLY A 128 5.21 16.35 -1.37
CA GLY A 128 5.59 15.01 -0.93
C GLY A 128 6.25 14.15 -2.00
N LEU A 129 5.68 14.13 -3.23
CA LEU A 129 6.24 13.36 -4.33
C LEU A 129 7.60 13.88 -4.78
N VAL A 130 7.79 15.21 -4.82
CA VAL A 130 9.06 15.80 -5.23
C VAL A 130 10.17 15.48 -4.24
N PHE A 131 9.86 15.58 -2.96
CA PHE A 131 10.80 15.22 -1.90
C PHE A 131 11.15 13.72 -1.94
N ALA A 132 10.13 12.85 -2.07
CA ALA A 132 10.36 11.40 -2.16
C ALA A 132 11.22 11.02 -3.36
N LEU A 133 10.99 11.63 -4.53
CA LEU A 133 11.80 11.41 -5.73
C LEU A 133 13.25 11.90 -5.55
N ALA A 134 13.44 13.06 -4.94
CA ALA A 134 14.78 13.61 -4.67
C ALA A 134 15.56 12.69 -3.73
N VAL A 135 14.95 12.24 -2.63
CA VAL A 135 15.57 11.33 -1.66
C VAL A 135 15.86 9.97 -2.30
N ALA A 136 14.90 9.39 -3.04
CA ALA A 136 15.10 8.12 -3.73
C ALA A 136 16.21 8.22 -4.79
N GLY A 137 16.31 9.34 -5.50
CA GLY A 137 17.38 9.61 -6.45
C GLY A 137 18.76 9.66 -5.82
N VAL A 138 18.90 10.33 -4.68
CA VAL A 138 20.16 10.39 -3.90
C VAL A 138 20.55 9.02 -3.35
N LEU A 139 19.57 8.23 -2.90
CA LEU A 139 19.80 6.88 -2.35
C LEU A 139 20.13 5.83 -3.44
N GLY A 140 20.02 6.17 -4.72
CA GLY A 140 20.43 5.28 -5.81
C GLY A 140 19.32 4.39 -6.37
N GLY A 141 18.05 4.77 -6.22
CA GLY A 141 16.90 4.03 -6.78
C GLY A 141 16.60 2.73 -6.04
N GLY A 142 15.65 1.94 -6.61
CA GLY A 142 15.23 0.66 -6.04
C GLY A 142 14.09 0.76 -5.04
N LEU A 143 13.43 -0.38 -4.81
CA LEU A 143 12.21 -0.48 -4.02
C LEU A 143 12.44 -0.13 -2.54
N GLN A 144 13.54 -0.58 -1.96
CA GLN A 144 13.90 -0.30 -0.58
C GLN A 144 14.14 1.20 -0.34
N ASN A 145 14.87 1.85 -1.23
CA ASN A 145 15.13 3.28 -1.16
C ASN A 145 13.86 4.11 -1.35
N ALA A 146 12.94 3.66 -2.21
CA ALA A 146 11.61 4.26 -2.35
C ALA A 146 10.79 4.15 -1.05
N ILE A 147 10.82 3.01 -0.37
CA ILE A 147 10.15 2.82 0.94
C ILE A 147 10.71 3.79 1.97
N ILE A 148 12.03 3.91 2.07
CA ILE A 148 12.70 4.84 3.00
C ILE A 148 12.29 6.29 2.70
N ALA A 149 12.34 6.69 1.43
CA ALA A 149 11.98 8.04 1.00
C ALA A 149 10.51 8.38 1.31
N LEU A 150 9.60 7.44 1.02
CA LEU A 150 8.18 7.61 1.30
C LEU A 150 7.87 7.59 2.80
N ALA A 151 8.55 6.76 3.57
CA ALA A 151 8.41 6.74 5.03
C ALA A 151 8.87 8.05 5.64
N ALA A 152 10.02 8.58 5.20
CA ALA A 152 10.58 9.83 5.70
C ALA A 152 9.64 11.04 5.54
N ILE A 153 8.81 11.07 4.48
CA ILE A 153 7.89 12.18 4.26
C ILE A 153 6.48 11.94 4.78
N SER A 154 6.11 10.69 5.04
CA SER A 154 4.72 10.34 5.36
C SER A 154 4.44 10.25 6.86
N TRP A 155 5.43 9.95 7.71
CA TRP A 155 5.25 9.81 9.15
C TRP A 155 4.60 11.02 9.84
N PRO A 156 4.82 12.30 9.41
CA PRO A 156 4.24 13.45 10.08
C PRO A 156 2.72 13.47 10.08
N LYS A 157 2.10 12.98 9.00
CA LYS A 157 0.64 12.88 8.91
C LYS A 157 0.07 11.95 9.98
N TYR A 158 0.71 10.80 10.16
CA TYR A 158 0.31 9.81 11.17
C TYR A 158 0.59 10.33 12.60
N ALA A 159 1.73 11.03 12.80
CA ALA A 159 2.04 11.64 14.08
C ALA A 159 0.99 12.66 14.52
N ARG A 160 0.50 13.49 13.60
CA ARG A 160 -0.58 14.45 13.91
C ARG A 160 -1.89 13.77 14.26
N ILE A 161 -2.24 12.69 13.55
CA ILE A 161 -3.47 11.93 13.86
C ILE A 161 -3.34 11.30 15.25
N ALA A 162 -2.23 10.62 15.54
CA ALA A 162 -2.00 9.98 16.83
C ALA A 162 -1.97 10.98 17.99
N ARG A 163 -1.36 12.18 17.78
CA ARG A 163 -1.33 13.25 18.78
C ARG A 163 -2.73 13.80 19.11
N SER A 164 -3.66 13.78 18.13
CA SER A 164 -4.98 14.35 18.31
C SER A 164 -5.97 13.44 19.07
N GLN A 165 -5.63 12.20 19.34
CA GLN A 165 -6.45 11.23 20.07
C GLN A 165 -6.17 11.26 21.57
#